data_19bafaff16a3a7f1bad22af135a1ea2f
#
_entry.id   19bafaff16a3a7f1bad22af135a1ea2f
#
_cell.length_a   1.000
_cell.length_b   1.000
_cell.length_c   1.000
_cell.angle_alpha   90.00
_cell.angle_beta   90.00
_cell.angle_gamma   90.00
#
_symmetry.space_group_name_H-M   'P 1'
#
loop_
_entity.id
_entity.type
_entity.pdbx_description
1 polymer ?
#
loop_
_entity_poly.entity_id
_entity_poly.type
_entity_poly.pdbx_seq_one_letter_code
_entity_poly.pdbx_strand_id
1 'polypeptide(L)'
;ISAVDQNVEESIRIIIDGALNSRRVAEENNMEAACFISTDKSRAATTLYGAMKFVANELFIVNSHKTPTRLSSAIYGNVLNSTGSVIPLIWDAINKKYDLTLYSQEMTRFMINIGEAMDLIEIGLNKDGVNVIPNLKSFKVKDLFEIYQEKFGLTYIIGEPRISEKLHEMMISKEEAPRTTYEPENNAYIMHYKDISDDSFKGEFGEFTSDTVCVSKKELDKILESNNYFKL
;
A
#
# COMPACT_ATOMS: atom_id res chain seq x y z
N ILE A 1 -0.42 -7.89 10.76
CA ILE A 1 0.44 -8.98 10.25
C ILE A 1 0.50 -10.08 11.30
N SER A 2 0.93 -9.82 12.55
CA SER A 2 1.03 -10.84 13.61
C SER A 2 -0.24 -11.66 13.86
N ALA A 3 -1.42 -11.07 13.73
CA ALA A 3 -2.69 -11.78 13.85
C ALA A 3 -2.90 -12.81 12.74
N VAL A 4 -2.42 -12.53 11.52
CA VAL A 4 -2.46 -13.46 10.38
C VAL A 4 -1.57 -14.66 10.63
N ASP A 5 -0.36 -14.45 11.14
CA ASP A 5 0.60 -15.52 11.42
C ASP A 5 0.11 -16.47 12.52
N GLN A 6 -0.71 -15.96 13.43
CA GLN A 6 -1.30 -16.76 14.53
C GLN A 6 -2.60 -17.47 14.15
N ASN A 7 -3.31 -17.01 13.09
CA ASN A 7 -4.63 -17.50 12.70
C ASN A 7 -4.71 -17.72 11.19
N VAL A 8 -3.85 -18.57 10.63
CA VAL A 8 -3.65 -18.74 9.19
C VAL A 8 -4.93 -19.16 8.46
N GLU A 9 -5.63 -20.21 8.97
CA GLU A 9 -6.85 -20.71 8.33
C GLU A 9 -7.96 -19.66 8.29
N GLU A 10 -8.17 -18.95 9.40
CA GLU A 10 -9.16 -17.89 9.47
C GLU A 10 -8.79 -16.72 8.56
N SER A 11 -7.50 -16.41 8.46
CA SER A 11 -6.99 -15.38 7.56
C SER A 11 -7.19 -15.71 6.08
N ILE A 12 -7.08 -16.98 5.70
CA ILE A 12 -7.41 -17.45 4.34
C ILE A 12 -8.89 -17.18 4.06
N ARG A 13 -9.79 -17.57 4.97
CA ARG A 13 -11.25 -17.37 4.82
C ARG A 13 -11.60 -15.88 4.70
N ILE A 14 -11.00 -15.04 5.55
CA ILE A 14 -11.28 -13.60 5.55
C ILE A 14 -10.70 -12.91 4.30
N ILE A 15 -9.46 -13.19 3.95
CA ILE A 15 -8.76 -12.44 2.89
C ILE A 15 -9.06 -13.01 1.52
N ILE A 16 -8.91 -14.32 1.32
CA ILE A 16 -9.03 -14.97 0.00
C ILE A 16 -10.49 -15.27 -0.31
N ASP A 17 -11.18 -16.01 0.56
CA ASP A 17 -12.60 -16.32 0.31
C ASP A 17 -13.46 -15.06 0.38
N GLY A 18 -13.10 -14.08 1.24
CA GLY A 18 -13.73 -12.77 1.29
C GLY A 18 -13.65 -12.03 -0.04
N ALA A 19 -12.47 -12.03 -0.68
CA ALA A 19 -12.28 -11.43 -2.00
C ALA A 19 -13.11 -12.14 -3.08
N LEU A 20 -13.06 -13.47 -3.11
CA LEU A 20 -13.86 -14.28 -4.06
C LEU A 20 -15.36 -14.08 -3.87
N ASN A 21 -15.84 -14.07 -2.62
CA ASN A 21 -17.25 -13.84 -2.32
C ASN A 21 -17.71 -12.44 -2.73
N SER A 22 -16.89 -11.41 -2.47
CA SER A 22 -17.18 -10.03 -2.87
C SER A 22 -17.27 -9.90 -4.38
N ARG A 23 -16.33 -10.50 -5.12
CA ARG A 23 -16.34 -10.56 -6.57
C ARG A 23 -17.62 -11.25 -7.07
N ARG A 24 -17.92 -12.46 -6.55
CA ARG A 24 -19.11 -13.22 -6.94
C ARG A 24 -20.41 -12.43 -6.72
N VAL A 25 -20.53 -11.77 -5.57
CA VAL A 25 -21.71 -10.92 -5.27
C VAL A 25 -21.82 -9.77 -6.26
N ALA A 26 -20.71 -9.15 -6.64
CA ALA A 26 -20.70 -8.07 -7.62
C ALA A 26 -21.17 -8.58 -9.00
N GLU A 27 -20.67 -9.73 -9.45
CA GLU A 27 -21.03 -10.37 -10.71
C GLU A 27 -22.51 -10.83 -10.74
N GLU A 28 -22.97 -11.53 -9.69
CA GLU A 28 -24.36 -12.06 -9.57
C GLU A 28 -25.41 -10.94 -9.52
N ASN A 29 -25.05 -9.78 -8.99
CA ASN A 29 -25.94 -8.61 -8.91
C ASN A 29 -25.76 -7.64 -10.07
N ASN A 30 -24.97 -7.97 -11.07
CA ASN A 30 -24.67 -7.12 -12.23
C ASN A 30 -24.23 -5.71 -11.79
N MET A 31 -23.37 -5.61 -10.78
CA MET A 31 -22.80 -4.34 -10.37
C MET A 31 -21.97 -3.78 -11.51
N GLU A 32 -22.01 -2.46 -11.67
CA GLU A 32 -21.27 -1.79 -12.75
C GLU A 32 -19.76 -1.98 -12.62
N ALA A 33 -19.25 -1.88 -11.39
CA ALA A 33 -17.84 -2.05 -11.09
C ALA A 33 -17.61 -2.52 -9.64
N ALA A 34 -16.46 -3.15 -9.40
CA ALA A 34 -15.95 -3.45 -8.07
C ALA A 34 -14.43 -3.31 -8.05
N CYS A 35 -13.91 -2.68 -7.00
CA CYS A 35 -12.48 -2.45 -6.80
C CYS A 35 -11.99 -3.12 -5.53
N PHE A 36 -10.97 -4.00 -5.66
CA PHE A 36 -10.35 -4.66 -4.52
C PHE A 36 -9.27 -3.76 -3.90
N ILE A 37 -9.29 -3.61 -2.59
CA ILE A 37 -8.25 -2.86 -1.87
C ILE A 37 -7.09 -3.79 -1.53
N SER A 38 -5.94 -3.55 -2.15
CA SER A 38 -4.70 -4.29 -1.96
C SER A 38 -3.64 -3.44 -1.24
N THR A 39 -2.40 -3.90 -1.21
CA THR A 39 -1.32 -3.30 -0.43
C THR A 39 0.04 -3.51 -1.10
N ASP A 40 0.99 -2.59 -0.89
CA ASP A 40 2.41 -2.74 -1.24
C ASP A 40 3.01 -4.05 -0.71
N LYS A 41 2.53 -4.57 0.42
CA LYS A 41 2.97 -5.83 1.02
C LYS A 41 2.63 -7.06 0.20
N SER A 42 1.70 -6.93 -0.75
CA SER A 42 1.39 -7.97 -1.74
C SER A 42 2.48 -8.10 -2.82
N ARG A 43 3.30 -7.06 -3.02
CA ARG A 43 4.38 -7.09 -4.00
C ARG A 43 5.66 -7.66 -3.38
N ALA A 44 6.33 -8.58 -4.07
CA ALA A 44 7.47 -9.33 -3.53
C ALA A 44 7.22 -9.79 -2.07
N ALA A 45 6.11 -10.49 -1.84
CA ALA A 45 5.59 -10.80 -0.52
C ALA A 45 6.59 -11.62 0.31
N THR A 46 6.94 -11.12 1.49
CA THR A 46 7.80 -11.78 2.48
C THR A 46 7.02 -12.28 3.70
N THR A 47 5.72 -11.97 3.79
CA THR A 47 4.84 -12.34 4.88
C THR A 47 3.63 -13.11 4.37
N LEU A 48 3.00 -13.94 5.23
CA LEU A 48 1.74 -14.64 4.91
C LEU A 48 0.64 -13.64 4.52
N TYR A 49 0.52 -12.52 5.24
CA TYR A 49 -0.42 -11.47 4.90
C TYR A 49 -0.22 -10.94 3.47
N GLY A 50 1.02 -10.62 3.12
CA GLY A 50 1.35 -10.15 1.77
C GLY A 50 1.03 -11.18 0.70
N ALA A 51 1.40 -12.45 0.93
CA ALA A 51 1.11 -13.55 0.00
C ALA A 51 -0.41 -13.75 -0.19
N MET A 52 -1.19 -13.75 0.88
CA MET A 52 -2.67 -13.87 0.81
C MET A 52 -3.29 -12.67 0.07
N LYS A 53 -2.82 -11.45 0.32
CA LYS A 53 -3.29 -10.25 -0.39
C LYS A 53 -2.93 -10.29 -1.86
N PHE A 54 -1.75 -10.83 -2.22
CA PHE A 54 -1.38 -11.04 -3.62
C PHE A 54 -2.34 -12.03 -4.29
N VAL A 55 -2.56 -13.20 -3.71
CA VAL A 55 -3.48 -14.22 -4.26
C VAL A 55 -4.89 -13.68 -4.39
N ALA A 56 -5.41 -13.01 -3.35
CA ALA A 56 -6.75 -12.41 -3.36
C ALA A 56 -6.89 -11.33 -4.45
N ASN A 57 -5.85 -10.51 -4.64
CA ASN A 57 -5.79 -9.49 -5.69
C ASN A 57 -5.89 -10.10 -7.08
N GLU A 58 -5.04 -11.11 -7.37
CA GLU A 58 -5.04 -11.77 -8.67
C GLU A 58 -6.38 -12.48 -8.95
N LEU A 59 -6.93 -13.20 -7.96
CA LEU A 59 -8.24 -13.84 -8.05
C LEU A 59 -9.37 -12.85 -8.30
N PHE A 60 -9.27 -11.63 -7.76
CA PHE A 60 -10.32 -10.63 -7.91
C PHE A 60 -10.39 -10.07 -9.33
N ILE A 61 -9.25 -9.87 -10.00
CA ILE A 61 -9.18 -9.25 -11.33
C ILE A 61 -9.06 -10.24 -12.50
N VAL A 62 -8.67 -11.50 -12.22
CA VAL A 62 -8.49 -12.51 -13.28
C VAL A 62 -9.76 -12.72 -14.11
N ASN A 63 -9.61 -12.75 -15.44
CA ASN A 63 -10.73 -12.96 -16.37
C ASN A 63 -11.88 -11.92 -16.21
N SER A 64 -11.62 -10.70 -15.77
CA SER A 64 -12.62 -9.63 -15.70
C SER A 64 -13.41 -9.45 -17.00
N HIS A 65 -12.74 -9.57 -18.16
CA HIS A 65 -13.35 -9.51 -19.50
C HIS A 65 -14.44 -10.57 -19.78
N LYS A 66 -14.65 -11.54 -18.88
CA LYS A 66 -15.71 -12.58 -19.00
C LYS A 66 -16.99 -12.21 -18.26
N THR A 67 -17.01 -11.09 -17.58
CA THR A 67 -18.15 -10.58 -16.83
C THR A 67 -18.49 -9.15 -17.28
N PRO A 68 -19.76 -8.71 -17.22
CA PRO A 68 -20.11 -7.33 -17.50
C PRO A 68 -19.65 -6.36 -16.39
N THR A 69 -19.34 -6.87 -15.20
CA THR A 69 -18.84 -6.07 -14.06
C THR A 69 -17.37 -5.74 -14.28
N ARG A 70 -17.01 -4.44 -14.29
CA ARG A 70 -15.60 -4.03 -14.29
C ARG A 70 -14.96 -4.42 -12.95
N LEU A 71 -13.83 -5.13 -13.02
CA LEU A 71 -13.09 -5.61 -11.84
C LEU A 71 -11.67 -5.05 -11.87
N SER A 72 -11.31 -4.33 -10.84
CA SER A 72 -9.98 -3.73 -10.69
C SER A 72 -9.44 -3.90 -9.28
N SER A 73 -8.23 -3.44 -9.04
CA SER A 73 -7.64 -3.39 -7.71
C SER A 73 -6.89 -2.07 -7.52
N ALA A 74 -6.97 -1.49 -6.33
CA ALA A 74 -6.18 -0.35 -5.89
C ALA A 74 -5.07 -0.84 -4.94
N ILE A 75 -3.81 -0.62 -5.30
CA ILE A 75 -2.64 -1.03 -4.51
C ILE A 75 -1.98 0.21 -3.95
N TYR A 76 -1.92 0.35 -2.63
CA TYR A 76 -1.25 1.49 -2.00
C TYR A 76 -0.50 1.09 -0.73
N GLY A 77 0.34 2.00 -0.25
CA GLY A 77 1.20 1.82 0.91
C GLY A 77 0.50 2.15 2.24
N ASN A 78 1.26 2.72 3.15
CA ASN A 78 0.77 3.07 4.48
C ASN A 78 -0.16 4.28 4.41
N VAL A 79 -1.42 4.11 4.81
CA VAL A 79 -2.35 5.23 5.00
C VAL A 79 -1.99 5.92 6.31
N LEU A 80 -1.51 7.17 6.20
CA LEU A 80 -1.09 7.96 7.35
C LEU A 80 -2.26 8.18 8.31
N ASN A 81 -1.98 8.08 9.60
CA ASN A 81 -2.95 8.27 10.69
C ASN A 81 -4.17 7.32 10.66
N SER A 82 -4.07 6.18 9.97
CA SER A 82 -5.10 5.14 10.06
C SER A 82 -5.00 4.38 11.39
N THR A 83 -6.10 3.73 11.79
CA THR A 83 -6.14 2.93 13.04
C THR A 83 -5.03 1.88 13.07
N GLY A 84 -4.22 1.89 14.14
CA GLY A 84 -3.09 0.97 14.29
C GLY A 84 -1.86 1.29 13.43
N SER A 85 -1.85 2.42 12.69
CA SER A 85 -0.68 2.90 11.95
C SER A 85 0.35 3.56 12.88
N VAL A 86 1.51 3.93 12.32
CA VAL A 86 2.64 4.45 13.09
C VAL A 86 2.34 5.76 13.83
N ILE A 87 1.55 6.66 13.25
CA ILE A 87 1.23 7.96 13.89
C ILE A 87 0.39 7.80 15.17
N PRO A 88 -0.74 7.06 15.17
CA PRO A 88 -1.45 6.75 16.42
C PRO A 88 -0.59 6.03 17.45
N LEU A 89 0.31 5.13 17.03
CA LEU A 89 1.25 4.46 17.96
C LEU A 89 2.25 5.44 18.57
N ILE A 90 2.75 6.41 17.80
CA ILE A 90 3.62 7.48 18.31
C ILE A 90 2.90 8.30 19.38
N TRP A 91 1.66 8.72 19.13
CA TRP A 91 0.87 9.46 20.11
C TRP A 91 0.56 8.65 21.37
N ASP A 92 0.26 7.35 21.20
CA ASP A 92 0.06 6.45 22.35
C ASP A 92 1.33 6.34 23.19
N ALA A 93 2.50 6.21 22.55
CA ALA A 93 3.79 6.14 23.24
C ALA A 93 4.12 7.44 23.99
N ILE A 94 3.89 8.60 23.39
CA ILE A 94 4.09 9.91 24.02
C ILE A 94 3.17 10.05 25.26
N ASN A 95 1.89 9.72 25.11
CA ASN A 95 0.90 9.87 26.18
C ASN A 95 1.15 8.90 27.35
N LYS A 96 1.51 7.65 27.05
CA LYS A 96 1.77 6.61 28.05
C LYS A 96 3.23 6.57 28.54
N LYS A 97 4.11 7.37 27.93
CA LYS A 97 5.53 7.48 28.29
C LYS A 97 6.28 6.15 28.20
N TYR A 98 6.19 5.46 27.06
CA TYR A 98 6.99 4.29 26.76
C TYR A 98 7.78 4.45 25.47
N ASP A 99 8.89 3.72 25.35
CA ASP A 99 9.74 3.79 24.17
C ASP A 99 9.16 2.99 23.01
N LEU A 100 9.13 3.60 21.82
CA LEU A 100 8.92 2.85 20.59
C LEU A 100 10.20 2.17 20.11
N THR A 101 10.07 1.15 19.28
CA THR A 101 11.23 0.50 18.67
C THR A 101 11.35 0.91 17.21
N LEU A 102 12.48 1.51 16.84
CA LEU A 102 12.89 1.74 15.46
C LEU A 102 13.71 0.52 15.00
N TYR A 103 13.14 -0.31 14.15
CA TYR A 103 13.76 -1.58 13.74
C TYR A 103 14.89 -1.43 12.72
N SER A 104 14.97 -0.32 12.01
CA SER A 104 16.09 0.04 11.15
C SER A 104 16.09 1.53 10.84
N GLN A 105 17.27 2.14 10.81
CA GLN A 105 17.43 3.56 10.46
C GLN A 105 17.23 3.84 8.96
N GLU A 106 17.41 2.81 8.12
CA GLU A 106 17.29 2.93 6.66
C GLU A 106 15.90 2.56 6.13
N MET A 107 15.01 2.13 7.02
CA MET A 107 13.66 1.69 6.65
C MET A 107 12.83 2.82 6.04
N THR A 108 12.29 2.57 4.85
CA THR A 108 11.39 3.51 4.16
C THR A 108 9.99 2.92 3.98
N ARG A 109 8.99 3.80 3.95
CA ARG A 109 7.59 3.42 3.73
C ARG A 109 6.93 4.42 2.79
N PHE A 110 6.12 3.92 1.85
CA PHE A 110 5.22 4.78 1.08
C PHE A 110 4.18 5.42 1.99
N MET A 111 3.75 6.63 1.64
CA MET A 111 2.72 7.34 2.38
C MET A 111 1.59 7.78 1.45
N ILE A 112 0.38 7.64 1.94
CA ILE A 112 -0.84 8.12 1.31
C ILE A 112 -1.78 8.66 2.39
N ASN A 113 -2.53 9.71 2.10
CA ASN A 113 -3.62 10.11 2.99
C ASN A 113 -4.93 9.42 2.58
N ILE A 114 -5.95 9.53 3.43
CA ILE A 114 -7.21 8.83 3.18
C ILE A 114 -7.95 9.36 1.95
N GLY A 115 -7.86 10.67 1.67
CA GLY A 115 -8.45 11.28 0.47
C GLY A 115 -7.83 10.70 -0.81
N GLU A 116 -6.50 10.72 -0.91
CA GLU A 116 -5.76 10.14 -2.03
C GLU A 116 -6.07 8.63 -2.22
N ALA A 117 -6.27 7.90 -1.11
CA ALA A 117 -6.64 6.48 -1.19
C ALA A 117 -8.07 6.31 -1.74
N MET A 118 -9.01 7.19 -1.41
CA MET A 118 -10.37 7.18 -1.95
C MET A 118 -10.37 7.55 -3.43
N ASP A 119 -9.62 8.58 -3.84
CA ASP A 119 -9.47 8.97 -5.25
C ASP A 119 -8.91 7.80 -6.08
N LEU A 120 -7.93 7.07 -5.55
CA LEU A 120 -7.36 5.89 -6.21
C LEU A 120 -8.41 4.79 -6.43
N ILE A 121 -9.28 4.56 -5.45
CA ILE A 121 -10.38 3.58 -5.56
C ILE A 121 -11.36 4.03 -6.65
N GLU A 122 -11.69 5.32 -6.71
CA GLU A 122 -12.56 5.87 -7.75
C GLU A 122 -11.97 5.69 -9.16
N ILE A 123 -10.67 5.94 -9.32
CA ILE A 123 -9.95 5.62 -10.57
C ILE A 123 -10.11 4.13 -10.89
N GLY A 124 -9.90 3.25 -9.90
CA GLY A 124 -10.05 1.80 -10.04
C GLY A 124 -11.45 1.39 -10.53
N LEU A 125 -12.51 1.98 -9.98
CA LEU A 125 -13.90 1.68 -10.39
C LEU A 125 -14.19 2.03 -11.86
N ASN A 126 -13.38 2.91 -12.47
CA ASN A 126 -13.48 3.27 -13.88
C ASN A 126 -12.59 2.42 -14.81
N LYS A 127 -11.90 1.42 -14.28
CA LYS A 127 -10.96 0.53 -15.01
C LYS A 127 -11.42 -0.92 -14.93
N ASP A 128 -10.93 -1.75 -15.85
CA ASP A 128 -11.20 -3.19 -15.87
C ASP A 128 -9.92 -3.99 -16.10
N GLY A 129 -9.77 -5.09 -15.35
CA GLY A 129 -8.65 -6.03 -15.50
C GLY A 129 -7.29 -5.47 -15.14
N VAL A 130 -7.23 -4.45 -14.25
CA VAL A 130 -5.98 -3.75 -13.94
C VAL A 130 -5.79 -3.56 -12.43
N ASN A 131 -4.54 -3.37 -12.06
CA ASN A 131 -4.15 -2.80 -10.77
C ASN A 131 -3.86 -1.30 -10.95
N VAL A 132 -4.45 -0.47 -10.12
CA VAL A 132 -4.17 0.98 -10.06
C VAL A 132 -3.24 1.24 -8.90
N ILE A 133 -2.12 1.89 -9.18
CA ILE A 133 -1.03 2.13 -8.22
C ILE A 133 -0.75 3.64 -8.21
N PRO A 134 -0.84 4.33 -7.08
CA PRO A 134 -0.61 5.76 -7.02
C PRO A 134 0.89 6.07 -7.14
N ASN A 135 1.23 7.17 -7.79
CA ASN A 135 2.59 7.71 -7.81
C ASN A 135 2.89 8.41 -6.46
N LEU A 136 3.23 7.62 -5.46
CA LEU A 136 3.42 8.08 -4.09
C LEU A 136 4.83 8.57 -3.80
N LYS A 137 4.91 9.46 -2.83
CA LYS A 137 6.14 9.74 -2.08
C LYS A 137 6.29 8.73 -0.95
N SER A 138 7.50 8.65 -0.43
CA SER A 138 7.85 7.83 0.73
C SER A 138 8.64 8.65 1.76
N PHE A 139 8.88 8.06 2.92
CA PHE A 139 9.67 8.67 3.99
C PHE A 139 10.53 7.63 4.71
N LYS A 140 11.63 8.07 5.31
CA LYS A 140 12.39 7.27 6.28
C LYS A 140 11.62 7.24 7.60
N VAL A 141 11.40 6.05 8.14
CA VAL A 141 10.72 5.89 9.45
C VAL A 141 11.50 6.59 10.57
N LYS A 142 12.83 6.63 10.46
CA LYS A 142 13.70 7.39 11.35
C LYS A 142 13.35 8.89 11.36
N ASP A 143 13.19 9.51 10.19
CA ASP A 143 12.87 10.93 10.08
C ASP A 143 11.54 11.26 10.76
N LEU A 144 10.53 10.38 10.60
CA LEU A 144 9.27 10.51 11.30
C LEU A 144 9.46 10.49 12.84
N PHE A 145 10.21 9.53 13.35
CA PHE A 145 10.48 9.41 14.80
C PHE A 145 11.23 10.63 15.33
N GLU A 146 12.24 11.11 14.61
CA GLU A 146 13.00 12.30 14.98
C GLU A 146 12.14 13.57 15.01
N ILE A 147 11.22 13.77 14.03
CA ILE A 147 10.30 14.91 14.02
C ILE A 147 9.42 14.89 15.29
N TYR A 148 8.84 13.73 15.63
CA TYR A 148 8.02 13.62 16.83
C TYR A 148 8.83 13.69 18.14
N GLN A 149 10.09 13.25 18.14
CA GLN A 149 11.01 13.45 19.25
C GLN A 149 11.29 14.93 19.49
N GLU A 150 11.64 15.66 18.44
CA GLU A 150 11.98 17.10 18.51
C GLU A 150 10.78 17.97 18.93
N LYS A 151 9.59 17.66 18.43
CA LYS A 151 8.39 18.47 18.66
C LYS A 151 7.59 18.07 19.90
N PHE A 152 7.54 16.79 20.23
CA PHE A 152 6.59 16.25 21.22
C PHE A 152 7.23 15.32 22.26
N GLY A 153 8.55 15.16 22.21
CA GLY A 153 9.28 14.37 23.21
C GLY A 153 9.06 12.86 23.08
N LEU A 154 8.79 12.33 21.88
CA LEU A 154 8.81 10.90 21.65
C LEU A 154 10.14 10.31 22.08
N THR A 155 10.09 9.19 22.80
CA THR A 155 11.28 8.39 23.08
C THR A 155 11.24 7.09 22.29
N TYR A 156 12.41 6.64 21.80
CA TYR A 156 12.51 5.40 21.07
C TYR A 156 13.90 4.76 21.22
N ILE A 157 13.94 3.44 21.05
CA ILE A 157 15.16 2.64 21.04
C ILE A 157 15.37 2.06 19.66
N ILE A 158 16.63 1.77 19.31
CA ILE A 158 16.96 1.04 18.09
C ILE A 158 16.94 -0.45 18.41
N GLY A 159 16.12 -1.20 17.68
CA GLY A 159 16.00 -2.65 17.80
C GLY A 159 16.47 -3.36 16.54
N GLU A 160 16.43 -4.70 16.59
CA GLU A 160 16.72 -5.54 15.44
C GLU A 160 15.50 -5.63 14.50
N PRO A 161 15.71 -5.69 13.16
CA PRO A 161 14.62 -5.89 12.20
C PRO A 161 13.84 -7.17 12.52
N ARG A 162 12.50 -7.08 12.41
CA ARG A 162 11.66 -8.27 12.55
C ARG A 162 11.89 -9.23 11.39
N ILE A 163 11.74 -10.52 11.65
CA ILE A 163 11.76 -11.54 10.60
C ILE A 163 10.71 -11.17 9.53
N SER A 164 11.10 -11.23 8.27
CA SER A 164 10.27 -10.91 7.11
C SER A 164 9.85 -9.43 6.95
N GLU A 165 10.37 -8.51 7.78
CA GLU A 165 10.13 -7.08 7.57
C GLU A 165 11.05 -6.55 6.48
N LYS A 166 10.46 -5.90 5.46
CA LYS A 166 11.22 -5.29 4.37
C LYS A 166 11.89 -4.00 4.83
N LEU A 167 13.11 -3.78 4.37
CA LEU A 167 13.78 -2.50 4.54
C LEU A 167 13.07 -1.41 3.71
N HIS A 168 12.78 -1.72 2.45
CA HIS A 168 12.04 -0.87 1.52
C HIS A 168 10.83 -1.62 0.98
N GLU A 169 9.71 -0.93 0.84
CA GLU A 169 8.51 -1.50 0.22
C GLU A 169 8.56 -1.32 -1.29
N MET A 170 7.89 -2.23 -2.00
CA MET A 170 7.81 -2.25 -3.46
C MET A 170 6.37 -2.09 -3.92
N MET A 171 6.15 -1.27 -4.95
CA MET A 171 4.85 -1.12 -5.61
C MET A 171 4.81 -1.78 -6.98
N ILE A 172 5.93 -1.72 -7.72
CA ILE A 172 6.06 -2.30 -9.06
C ILE A 172 7.42 -2.98 -9.15
N SER A 173 7.45 -4.26 -9.48
CA SER A 173 8.69 -5.00 -9.69
C SER A 173 9.21 -4.85 -11.13
N LYS A 174 10.43 -5.31 -11.39
CA LYS A 174 11.02 -5.34 -12.74
C LYS A 174 10.18 -6.17 -13.71
N GLU A 175 9.60 -7.27 -13.22
CA GLU A 175 8.78 -8.18 -14.00
C GLU A 175 7.41 -7.59 -14.30
N GLU A 176 6.94 -6.65 -13.48
CA GLU A 176 5.66 -5.96 -13.63
C GLU A 176 5.76 -4.67 -14.46
N ALA A 177 6.92 -4.05 -14.49
CA ALA A 177 7.16 -2.81 -15.22
C ALA A 177 6.79 -2.90 -16.73
N PRO A 178 7.09 -3.99 -17.48
CA PRO A 178 6.73 -4.08 -18.90
C PRO A 178 5.22 -4.07 -19.18
N ARG A 179 4.39 -4.37 -18.19
CA ARG A 179 2.92 -4.36 -18.30
C ARG A 179 2.27 -3.20 -17.56
N THR A 180 3.05 -2.17 -17.24
CA THR A 180 2.60 -1.01 -16.46
C THR A 180 2.79 0.27 -17.25
N THR A 181 1.76 1.11 -17.31
CA THR A 181 1.76 2.43 -17.93
C THR A 181 1.53 3.52 -16.88
N TYR A 182 2.08 4.71 -17.10
CA TYR A 182 1.79 5.86 -16.24
C TYR A 182 0.71 6.75 -16.88
N GLU A 183 -0.31 7.10 -16.11
CA GLU A 183 -1.37 8.04 -16.49
C GLU A 183 -1.16 9.38 -15.75
N PRO A 184 -0.63 10.41 -16.42
CA PRO A 184 -0.34 11.70 -15.78
C PRO A 184 -1.59 12.41 -15.20
N GLU A 185 -2.73 12.30 -15.88
CA GLU A 185 -3.99 12.89 -15.47
C GLU A 185 -4.51 12.34 -14.13
N ASN A 186 -4.20 11.09 -13.84
CA ASN A 186 -4.57 10.40 -12.61
C ASN A 186 -3.43 10.35 -11.59
N ASN A 187 -2.23 10.82 -11.96
CA ASN A 187 -1.00 10.64 -11.18
C ASN A 187 -0.83 9.20 -10.66
N ALA A 188 -1.13 8.22 -11.52
CA ALA A 188 -1.17 6.81 -11.16
C ALA A 188 -0.55 5.93 -12.24
N TYR A 189 -0.06 4.78 -11.83
CA TYR A 189 0.37 3.71 -12.71
C TYR A 189 -0.77 2.70 -12.88
N ILE A 190 -0.97 2.24 -14.11
CA ILE A 190 -1.95 1.21 -14.47
C ILE A 190 -1.17 -0.04 -14.85
N MET A 191 -1.24 -1.05 -13.99
CA MET A 191 -0.60 -2.34 -14.22
C MET A 191 -1.63 -3.32 -14.76
N HIS A 192 -1.46 -3.74 -16.01
CA HIS A 192 -2.36 -4.68 -16.67
C HIS A 192 -2.14 -6.10 -16.15
N TYR A 193 -3.20 -6.92 -16.14
CA TYR A 193 -3.13 -8.31 -15.72
C TYR A 193 -2.26 -9.17 -16.65
N LYS A 194 -2.27 -8.88 -17.95
CA LYS A 194 -1.48 -9.56 -18.97
C LYS A 194 -0.47 -8.60 -19.59
N ASP A 195 0.55 -9.16 -20.20
CA ASP A 195 1.50 -8.40 -21.00
C ASP A 195 0.75 -7.60 -22.07
N ILE A 196 1.11 -6.34 -22.17
CA ILE A 196 0.60 -5.48 -23.23
C ILE A 196 1.38 -5.86 -24.48
N SER A 197 0.66 -6.43 -25.47
CA SER A 197 1.25 -6.86 -26.76
C SER A 197 1.66 -5.69 -27.66
N ASP A 198 1.39 -4.46 -27.26
CA ASP A 198 1.69 -3.24 -28.00
C ASP A 198 3.03 -2.66 -27.55
N ASP A 199 4.02 -2.68 -28.45
CA ASP A 199 5.36 -2.12 -28.21
C ASP A 199 5.35 -0.62 -27.86
N SER A 200 4.24 0.09 -28.11
CA SER A 200 4.08 1.51 -27.77
C SER A 200 4.01 1.78 -26.26
N PHE A 201 3.78 0.74 -25.46
CA PHE A 201 3.59 0.86 -23.99
C PHE A 201 4.78 0.34 -23.18
N LYS A 202 5.87 -0.04 -23.78
CA LYS A 202 7.09 -0.41 -23.04
C LYS A 202 7.64 0.83 -22.36
N GLY A 203 7.09 1.11 -21.16
CA GLY A 203 7.62 2.16 -20.30
C GLY A 203 9.06 1.85 -19.89
N GLU A 204 9.96 2.81 -20.08
CA GLU A 204 11.37 2.74 -19.65
C GLU A 204 11.55 2.92 -18.15
N PHE A 205 10.53 2.68 -17.33
CA PHE A 205 10.72 2.80 -15.91
C PHE A 205 11.05 1.43 -15.27
N GLY A 206 11.94 1.47 -14.29
CA GLY A 206 12.36 0.30 -13.55
C GLY A 206 11.42 -0.05 -12.39
N GLU A 207 11.97 -0.64 -11.34
CA GLU A 207 11.22 -0.90 -10.10
C GLU A 207 10.74 0.41 -9.46
N PHE A 208 9.55 0.36 -8.87
CA PHE A 208 9.03 1.44 -8.04
C PHE A 208 9.05 1.02 -6.59
N THR A 209 10.07 1.50 -5.88
CA THR A 209 10.37 1.15 -4.48
C THR A 209 10.40 2.40 -3.59
N SER A 210 10.17 2.22 -2.30
CA SER A 210 10.02 3.34 -1.37
C SER A 210 11.34 4.09 -1.07
N ASP A 211 12.49 3.54 -1.36
CA ASP A 211 13.78 4.24 -1.23
C ASP A 211 14.06 5.22 -2.38
N THR A 212 13.48 4.98 -3.57
CA THR A 212 13.72 5.80 -4.75
C THR A 212 12.96 7.14 -4.76
N VAL A 213 11.91 7.27 -3.97
CA VAL A 213 11.00 8.45 -3.94
C VAL A 213 10.89 9.07 -2.54
N CYS A 214 11.93 8.89 -1.73
CA CYS A 214 11.97 9.32 -0.35
C CYS A 214 12.11 10.85 -0.24
N VAL A 215 11.17 11.47 0.47
CA VAL A 215 11.22 12.91 0.76
C VAL A 215 12.26 13.22 1.84
N SER A 216 12.73 14.46 1.86
CA SER A 216 13.58 14.94 2.95
C SER A 216 12.80 15.08 4.27
N LYS A 217 13.50 15.00 5.42
CA LYS A 217 12.90 15.24 6.75
C LYS A 217 12.12 16.55 6.81
N LYS A 218 12.65 17.62 6.19
CA LYS A 218 11.99 18.93 6.14
C LYS A 218 10.69 18.90 5.34
N GLU A 219 10.64 18.15 4.25
CA GLU A 219 9.43 17.99 3.44
C GLU A 219 8.41 17.12 4.17
N LEU A 220 8.86 16.03 4.81
CA LEU A 220 8.00 15.20 5.66
C LEU A 220 7.34 16.02 6.77
N ASP A 221 8.11 16.86 7.47
CA ASP A 221 7.60 17.74 8.53
C ASP A 221 6.46 18.64 8.02
N LYS A 222 6.62 19.26 6.85
CA LYS A 222 5.57 20.07 6.21
C LYS A 222 4.33 19.25 5.84
N ILE A 223 4.51 18.02 5.33
CA ILE A 223 3.40 17.12 4.99
C ILE A 223 2.61 16.76 6.25
N LEU A 224 3.29 16.43 7.34
CA LEU A 224 2.65 16.10 8.62
C LEU A 224 1.86 17.29 9.19
N GLU A 225 2.42 18.50 9.10
CA GLU A 225 1.77 19.72 9.56
C GLU A 225 0.55 20.09 8.73
N SER A 226 0.67 20.09 7.39
CA SER A 226 -0.41 20.45 6.46
C SER A 226 -1.61 19.49 6.54
N ASN A 227 -1.38 18.23 6.89
CA ASN A 227 -2.42 17.22 7.09
C ASN A 227 -2.91 17.12 8.55
N ASN A 228 -2.50 18.02 9.42
CA ASN A 228 -2.86 18.05 10.85
C ASN A 228 -2.50 16.79 11.64
N TYR A 229 -1.45 16.06 11.26
CA TYR A 229 -1.03 14.85 11.95
C TYR A 229 -0.28 15.13 13.29
N PHE A 230 -0.01 16.39 13.58
CA PHE A 230 0.51 16.85 14.87
C PHE A 230 -0.58 17.15 15.91
N LYS A 231 -1.83 16.85 15.60
CA LYS A 231 -2.96 16.96 16.54
C LYS A 231 -3.52 15.57 16.81
N LEU A 232 -3.86 15.34 18.09
CA LEU A 232 -4.62 14.16 18.53
C LEU A 232 -6.08 14.27 18.07
#